data_63c6c64ab860f7ff2aaf790956103dd4
#
_entry.id   63c6c64ab860f7ff2aaf790956103dd4
#
_cell.length_a   1.000
_cell.length_b   1.000
_cell.length_c   1.000
_cell.angle_alpha   90.00
_cell.angle_beta   90.00
_cell.angle_gamma   90.00
#
_symmetry.space_group_name_H-M   'P 1'
#
loop_
_entity.id
_entity.type
_entity.pdbx_description
1 polymer ?
#
loop_
_entity_poly.entity_id
_entity_poly.type
_entity_poly.pdbx_seq_one_letter_code
_entity_poly.pdbx_strand_id
1 'polypeptide(L)'
;LEKGYEVHGIIRRSSSFNTGRINHLYEDKEILNKKLFLHYGDLIDASSLNRLLEKIEPDEIYNLAAQSHVKVSFDVPDYTAQVDALGTLRFLDAIRETGLRKVKFYQASTSELYGKVQEIPQRETTPFYPRSPYAVAKLYAYWMIVNYREAYDIFACNGILFNHESPRRGKTFVTKKITREAARIVLGIS
;
A
#
# COMPACT_ATOMS: atom_id res chain seq x y z
N LEU A 1 14.16 -8.52 4.73
CA LEU A 1 15.63 -8.54 4.84
C LEU A 1 16.11 -9.62 5.81
N GLU A 2 15.56 -9.66 7.04
CA GLU A 2 15.95 -10.66 8.08
C GLU A 2 15.68 -12.11 7.65
N LYS A 3 14.70 -12.34 6.78
CA LYS A 3 14.38 -13.67 6.23
C LYS A 3 15.19 -14.07 5.00
N GLY A 4 16.21 -13.28 4.63
CA GLY A 4 17.08 -13.56 3.48
C GLY A 4 16.52 -13.15 2.11
N TYR A 5 15.38 -12.46 2.05
CA TYR A 5 14.87 -11.93 0.78
C TYR A 5 15.76 -10.81 0.23
N GLU A 6 15.94 -10.82 -1.07
CA GLU A 6 16.31 -9.62 -1.82
C GLU A 6 15.06 -8.73 -1.95
N VAL A 7 15.13 -7.50 -1.47
CA VAL A 7 13.97 -6.60 -1.36
C VAL A 7 14.10 -5.46 -2.35
N HIS A 8 13.14 -5.34 -3.24
CA HIS A 8 13.02 -4.23 -4.18
C HIS A 8 11.90 -3.28 -3.73
N GLY A 9 12.26 -2.07 -3.37
CA GLY A 9 11.31 -1.04 -2.94
C GLY A 9 11.04 -0.01 -4.02
N ILE A 10 9.76 0.33 -4.26
CA ILE A 10 9.40 1.45 -5.13
C ILE A 10 9.26 2.71 -4.29
N ILE A 11 9.98 3.76 -4.67
CA ILE A 11 9.88 5.10 -4.07
C ILE A 11 9.42 6.11 -5.12
N ARG A 12 8.50 6.99 -4.74
CA ARG A 12 8.03 8.05 -5.62
C ARG A 12 9.07 9.18 -5.70
N ARG A 13 9.30 9.72 -6.89
CA ARG A 13 10.10 10.95 -7.03
C ARG A 13 9.39 12.11 -6.34
N SER A 14 10.14 12.87 -5.55
CA SER A 14 9.65 14.04 -4.84
C SER A 14 10.77 15.08 -4.78
N SER A 15 10.41 16.36 -4.75
CA SER A 15 11.35 17.46 -4.49
C SER A 15 11.84 17.50 -3.03
N SER A 16 11.15 16.82 -2.14
CA SER A 16 11.55 16.65 -0.73
C SER A 16 11.89 15.19 -0.45
N PHE A 17 12.79 14.95 0.51
CA PHE A 17 13.15 13.61 0.94
C PHE A 17 11.93 12.88 1.51
N ASN A 18 11.68 11.66 1.02
CA ASN A 18 10.56 10.82 1.46
C ASN A 18 11.01 9.45 2.01
N THR A 19 12.32 9.25 2.22
CA THR A 19 12.93 8.02 2.73
C THR A 19 13.05 7.97 4.25
N GLY A 20 12.61 8.99 4.98
CA GLY A 20 12.85 9.13 6.42
C GLY A 20 12.49 7.92 7.32
N ARG A 21 11.55 7.06 6.87
CA ARG A 21 11.21 5.82 7.60
C ARG A 21 12.17 4.67 7.35
N ILE A 22 12.98 4.76 6.30
CA ILE A 22 13.93 3.73 5.88
C ILE A 22 15.39 4.24 5.84
N ASN A 23 15.66 5.45 6.36
CA ASN A 23 17.01 6.03 6.34
C ASN A 23 18.06 5.11 6.96
N HIS A 24 17.73 4.43 8.06
CA HIS A 24 18.62 3.46 8.72
C HIS A 24 18.99 2.25 7.81
N LEU A 25 18.17 1.95 6.80
CA LEU A 25 18.49 0.94 5.78
C LEU A 25 19.16 1.56 4.55
N TYR A 26 18.76 2.80 4.24
CA TYR A 26 19.27 3.54 3.10
C TYR A 26 20.74 3.97 3.30
N GLU A 27 21.14 4.26 4.54
CA GLU A 27 22.47 4.68 4.92
C GLU A 27 23.43 3.50 5.19
N ASP A 28 22.88 2.29 5.33
CA ASP A 28 23.65 1.08 5.60
C ASP A 28 24.22 0.49 4.29
N LYS A 29 25.54 0.58 4.13
CA LYS A 29 26.28 0.08 2.96
C LYS A 29 26.28 -1.46 2.82
N GLU A 30 25.97 -2.18 3.88
CA GLU A 30 25.83 -3.65 3.85
C GLU A 30 24.42 -4.08 3.45
N ILE A 31 23.48 -3.15 3.40
CA ILE A 31 22.08 -3.39 3.05
C ILE A 31 21.74 -2.80 1.68
N LEU A 32 22.01 -1.50 1.49
CA LEU A 32 21.66 -0.80 0.25
C LEU A 32 22.46 -1.34 -0.95
N ASN A 33 21.78 -1.64 -2.05
CA ASN A 33 22.32 -2.22 -3.28
C ASN A 33 22.97 -3.61 -3.10
N LYS A 34 22.74 -4.28 -1.96
CA LYS A 34 23.16 -5.67 -1.73
C LYS A 34 21.97 -6.57 -1.37
N LYS A 35 21.04 -6.06 -0.54
CA LYS A 35 19.86 -6.77 -0.07
C LYS A 35 18.58 -5.94 -0.24
N LEU A 36 18.71 -4.61 -0.30
CA LEU A 36 17.65 -3.65 -0.56
C LEU A 36 17.99 -2.82 -1.78
N PHE A 37 17.14 -2.86 -2.79
CA PHE A 37 17.26 -2.09 -4.02
C PHE A 37 16.08 -1.12 -4.11
N LEU A 38 16.35 0.17 -4.27
CA LEU A 38 15.33 1.19 -4.39
C LEU A 38 15.20 1.66 -5.83
N HIS A 39 13.96 1.68 -6.32
CA HIS A 39 13.62 2.07 -7.68
C HIS A 39 12.64 3.25 -7.66
N TYR A 40 12.80 4.17 -8.59
CA TYR A 40 11.80 5.21 -8.80
C TYR A 40 10.63 4.66 -9.62
N GLY A 41 9.41 4.89 -9.12
CA GLY A 41 8.17 4.51 -9.78
C GLY A 41 6.97 5.20 -9.13
N ASP A 42 5.85 5.17 -9.81
CA ASP A 42 4.58 5.70 -9.28
C ASP A 42 3.43 4.80 -9.74
N LEU A 43 2.42 4.61 -8.88
CA LEU A 43 1.22 3.83 -9.20
C LEU A 43 0.39 4.46 -10.34
N ILE A 44 0.57 5.74 -10.61
CA ILE A 44 -0.10 6.42 -11.73
C ILE A 44 0.64 6.27 -13.07
N ASP A 45 1.85 5.69 -13.07
CA ASP A 45 2.66 5.49 -14.27
C ASP A 45 2.80 3.99 -14.61
N ALA A 46 1.89 3.49 -15.45
CA ALA A 46 1.89 2.10 -15.91
C ALA A 46 3.21 1.68 -16.57
N SER A 47 3.82 2.59 -17.34
CA SER A 47 5.06 2.28 -18.06
C SER A 47 6.24 2.06 -17.12
N SER A 48 6.29 2.77 -15.98
CA SER A 48 7.32 2.53 -14.97
C SER A 48 7.13 1.20 -14.25
N LEU A 49 5.87 0.82 -13.98
CA LEU A 49 5.56 -0.47 -13.36
C LEU A 49 5.94 -1.64 -14.27
N ASN A 50 5.58 -1.60 -15.55
CA ASN A 50 5.96 -2.64 -16.51
C ASN A 50 7.49 -2.81 -16.57
N ARG A 51 8.24 -1.73 -16.78
CA ARG A 51 9.71 -1.78 -16.82
C ARG A 51 10.33 -2.33 -15.54
N LEU A 52 9.75 -2.02 -14.37
CA LEU A 52 10.25 -2.53 -13.10
C LEU A 52 9.97 -4.03 -12.96
N LEU A 53 8.79 -4.50 -13.33
CA LEU A 53 8.45 -5.92 -13.27
C LEU A 53 9.29 -6.75 -14.24
N GLU A 54 9.47 -6.27 -15.47
CA GLU A 54 10.37 -6.91 -16.47
C GLU A 54 11.82 -6.99 -15.98
N LYS A 55 12.31 -5.95 -15.33
CA LYS A 55 13.70 -5.89 -14.83
C LYS A 55 13.93 -6.77 -13.61
N ILE A 56 12.95 -6.83 -12.70
CA ILE A 56 13.12 -7.44 -11.37
C ILE A 56 12.67 -8.89 -11.38
N GLU A 57 11.63 -9.22 -12.15
CA GLU A 57 10.98 -10.54 -12.18
C GLU A 57 10.70 -11.07 -10.76
N PRO A 58 9.94 -10.34 -9.92
CA PRO A 58 9.80 -10.67 -8.52
C PRO A 58 9.01 -11.97 -8.30
N ASP A 59 9.34 -12.72 -7.26
CA ASP A 59 8.56 -13.87 -6.78
C ASP A 59 7.30 -13.44 -6.02
N GLU A 60 7.39 -12.33 -5.30
CA GLU A 60 6.33 -11.80 -4.44
C GLU A 60 6.20 -10.28 -4.57
N ILE A 61 4.97 -9.78 -4.67
CA ILE A 61 4.68 -8.35 -4.72
C ILE A 61 3.74 -7.99 -3.56
N TYR A 62 4.13 -6.99 -2.77
CA TYR A 62 3.34 -6.42 -1.70
C TYR A 62 2.95 -4.99 -2.05
N ASN A 63 1.74 -4.78 -2.57
CA ASN A 63 1.24 -3.44 -2.85
C ASN A 63 0.69 -2.80 -1.57
N LEU A 64 1.56 -2.04 -0.90
CA LEU A 64 1.25 -1.27 0.30
C LEU A 64 1.08 0.22 0.01
N ALA A 65 1.31 0.63 -1.24
CA ALA A 65 1.24 2.02 -1.64
C ALA A 65 -0.21 2.50 -1.76
N ALA A 66 -0.49 3.68 -1.23
CA ALA A 66 -1.81 4.31 -1.29
C ALA A 66 -1.75 5.80 -0.92
N GLN A 67 -2.77 6.54 -1.32
CA GLN A 67 -3.19 7.76 -0.63
C GLN A 67 -4.03 7.32 0.57
N SER A 68 -3.41 7.03 1.72
CA SER A 68 -4.03 6.30 2.83
C SER A 68 -4.77 7.15 3.86
N HIS A 69 -4.87 8.46 3.66
CA HIS A 69 -5.52 9.36 4.62
C HIS A 69 -6.98 9.60 4.23
N VAL A 70 -7.91 8.97 4.96
CA VAL A 70 -9.36 9.00 4.67
C VAL A 70 -9.89 10.42 4.50
N LYS A 71 -9.58 11.35 5.43
CA LYS A 71 -10.05 12.74 5.32
C LYS A 71 -9.56 13.43 4.04
N VAL A 72 -8.29 13.26 3.71
CA VAL A 72 -7.67 13.86 2.50
C VAL A 72 -8.33 13.33 1.22
N SER A 73 -8.87 12.11 1.23
CA SER A 73 -9.56 11.57 0.06
C SER A 73 -10.80 12.37 -0.36
N PHE A 74 -11.43 13.10 0.57
CA PHE A 74 -12.53 14.01 0.24
C PHE A 74 -12.05 15.30 -0.45
N ASP A 75 -10.82 15.72 -0.17
CA ASP A 75 -10.23 16.93 -0.77
C ASP A 75 -9.65 16.63 -2.16
N VAL A 76 -9.15 15.40 -2.38
CA VAL A 76 -8.49 14.96 -3.62
C VAL A 76 -9.02 13.59 -4.09
N PRO A 77 -10.33 13.46 -4.39
CA PRO A 77 -10.94 12.17 -4.71
C PRO A 77 -10.40 11.56 -6.02
N ASP A 78 -10.15 12.38 -7.03
CA ASP A 78 -9.59 11.92 -8.30
C ASP A 78 -8.19 11.32 -8.12
N TYR A 79 -7.29 12.03 -7.45
CA TYR A 79 -5.95 11.52 -7.14
C TYR A 79 -6.01 10.22 -6.33
N THR A 80 -6.92 10.15 -5.36
CA THR A 80 -7.15 8.95 -4.56
C THR A 80 -7.58 7.77 -5.45
N ALA A 81 -8.51 7.99 -6.38
CA ALA A 81 -8.94 6.96 -7.33
C ALA A 81 -7.79 6.52 -8.26
N GLN A 82 -7.01 7.46 -8.78
CA GLN A 82 -5.86 7.16 -9.66
C GLN A 82 -4.81 6.30 -8.97
N VAL A 83 -4.50 6.59 -7.71
CA VAL A 83 -3.49 5.85 -6.94
C VAL A 83 -4.04 4.53 -6.41
N ASP A 84 -5.17 4.58 -5.69
CA ASP A 84 -5.62 3.45 -4.87
C ASP A 84 -6.44 2.43 -5.67
N ALA A 85 -7.22 2.88 -6.65
CA ALA A 85 -8.01 2.01 -7.51
C ALA A 85 -7.22 1.62 -8.77
N LEU A 86 -6.97 2.58 -9.64
CA LEU A 86 -6.33 2.33 -10.94
C LEU A 86 -4.85 1.93 -10.80
N GLY A 87 -4.17 2.37 -9.74
CA GLY A 87 -2.80 1.91 -9.45
C GLY A 87 -2.72 0.40 -9.23
N THR A 88 -3.69 -0.18 -8.54
CA THR A 88 -3.79 -1.64 -8.38
C THR A 88 -4.05 -2.33 -9.72
N LEU A 89 -4.97 -1.81 -10.53
CA LEU A 89 -5.23 -2.33 -11.87
C LEU A 89 -3.96 -2.31 -12.74
N ARG A 90 -3.19 -1.21 -12.72
CA ARG A 90 -1.93 -1.10 -13.49
C ARG A 90 -0.91 -2.15 -13.09
N PHE A 91 -0.79 -2.48 -11.80
CA PHE A 91 0.04 -3.59 -11.34
C PHE A 91 -0.42 -4.94 -11.88
N LEU A 92 -1.72 -5.22 -11.80
CA LEU A 92 -2.29 -6.48 -12.29
C LEU A 92 -2.12 -6.63 -13.80
N ASP A 93 -2.35 -5.56 -14.55
CA ASP A 93 -2.10 -5.53 -16.00
C ASP A 93 -0.62 -5.75 -16.30
N ALA A 94 0.28 -5.08 -15.58
CA ALA A 94 1.72 -5.25 -15.74
C ALA A 94 2.16 -6.71 -15.49
N ILE A 95 1.64 -7.37 -14.46
CA ILE A 95 1.90 -8.80 -14.20
C ILE A 95 1.43 -9.67 -15.36
N ARG A 96 0.24 -9.38 -15.90
CA ARG A 96 -0.32 -10.12 -17.03
C ARG A 96 0.51 -9.92 -18.31
N GLU A 97 0.85 -8.68 -18.62
CA GLU A 97 1.58 -8.31 -19.86
C GLU A 97 3.03 -8.80 -19.85
N THR A 98 3.70 -8.75 -18.69
CA THR A 98 5.06 -9.28 -18.52
C THR A 98 5.12 -10.80 -18.43
N GLY A 99 3.98 -11.46 -18.36
CA GLY A 99 3.90 -12.93 -18.28
C GLY A 99 4.33 -13.53 -16.93
N LEU A 100 4.42 -12.74 -15.88
CA LEU A 100 4.83 -13.15 -14.51
C LEU A 100 3.72 -13.96 -13.79
N ARG A 101 3.25 -15.04 -14.40
CA ARG A 101 2.11 -15.84 -13.89
C ARG A 101 2.36 -16.53 -12.56
N LYS A 102 3.62 -16.71 -12.16
CA LYS A 102 3.97 -17.39 -10.89
C LYS A 102 4.13 -16.41 -9.73
N VAL A 103 4.12 -15.10 -9.99
CA VAL A 103 4.25 -14.09 -8.94
C VAL A 103 3.09 -14.16 -7.96
N LYS A 104 3.38 -14.02 -6.68
CA LYS A 104 2.36 -13.90 -5.62
C LYS A 104 2.11 -12.43 -5.34
N PHE A 105 0.88 -11.98 -5.52
CA PHE A 105 0.50 -10.59 -5.34
C PHE A 105 -0.35 -10.41 -4.07
N TYR A 106 0.12 -9.59 -3.14
CA TYR A 106 -0.63 -9.17 -1.96
C TYR A 106 -1.07 -7.72 -2.11
N GLN A 107 -2.38 -7.48 -2.00
CA GLN A 107 -2.98 -6.16 -1.94
C GLN A 107 -3.32 -5.79 -0.50
N ALA A 108 -2.72 -4.71 0.01
CA ALA A 108 -3.17 -4.09 1.24
C ALA A 108 -4.56 -3.46 1.02
N SER A 109 -5.58 -4.16 1.45
CA SER A 109 -6.94 -3.67 1.51
C SER A 109 -7.22 -3.03 2.88
N THR A 110 -8.47 -2.80 3.27
CA THR A 110 -8.79 -2.00 4.44
C THR A 110 -10.13 -2.40 5.06
N SER A 111 -10.27 -2.29 6.37
CA SER A 111 -11.56 -2.41 7.07
C SER A 111 -12.56 -1.31 6.69
N GLU A 112 -12.09 -0.19 6.09
CA GLU A 112 -12.95 0.87 5.57
C GLU A 112 -13.90 0.40 4.46
N LEU A 113 -13.65 -0.78 3.85
CA LEU A 113 -14.58 -1.42 2.93
C LEU A 113 -15.95 -1.65 3.58
N TYR A 114 -15.96 -2.04 4.86
CA TYR A 114 -17.19 -2.29 5.60
C TYR A 114 -17.97 -1.00 5.88
N GLY A 115 -17.30 0.13 6.10
CA GLY A 115 -17.86 1.46 6.22
C GLY A 115 -19.06 1.54 7.16
N LYS A 116 -20.29 1.67 6.60
CA LYS A 116 -21.53 1.52 7.38
C LYS A 116 -21.79 0.04 7.60
N VAL A 117 -21.30 -0.47 8.72
CA VAL A 117 -21.30 -1.90 9.07
C VAL A 117 -22.69 -2.53 8.93
N GLN A 118 -22.78 -3.62 8.17
CA GLN A 118 -24.02 -4.36 7.92
C GLN A 118 -24.19 -5.57 8.82
N GLU A 119 -23.10 -6.05 9.46
CA GLU A 119 -23.05 -7.22 10.32
C GLU A 119 -22.02 -7.03 11.43
N ILE A 120 -22.30 -7.53 12.64
CA ILE A 120 -21.40 -7.52 13.80
C ILE A 120 -21.37 -8.92 14.40
N PRO A 121 -20.19 -9.57 14.54
CA PRO A 121 -18.87 -9.14 14.03
C PRO A 121 -18.79 -9.21 12.50
N GLN A 122 -17.88 -8.41 11.90
CA GLN A 122 -17.60 -8.48 10.47
C GLN A 122 -16.85 -9.77 10.13
N ARG A 123 -17.10 -10.25 8.90
CA ARG A 123 -16.46 -11.42 8.29
C ARG A 123 -16.09 -11.09 6.86
N GLU A 124 -15.38 -11.97 6.18
CA GLU A 124 -15.02 -11.81 4.77
C GLU A 124 -16.27 -11.80 3.86
N THR A 125 -17.38 -12.38 4.32
CA THR A 125 -18.68 -12.43 3.61
C THR A 125 -19.59 -11.27 3.95
N THR A 126 -19.26 -10.44 4.95
CA THR A 126 -20.05 -9.26 5.32
C THR A 126 -20.12 -8.28 4.15
N PRO A 127 -21.31 -7.81 3.73
CA PRO A 127 -21.42 -6.85 2.64
C PRO A 127 -20.66 -5.57 2.91
N PHE A 128 -19.95 -5.09 1.90
CA PHE A 128 -19.22 -3.82 1.95
C PHE A 128 -20.16 -2.64 1.72
N TYR A 129 -19.96 -1.58 2.51
CA TYR A 129 -20.70 -0.32 2.38
C TYR A 129 -19.77 0.87 2.62
N PRO A 130 -18.84 1.18 1.68
CA PRO A 130 -17.82 2.21 1.85
C PRO A 130 -18.42 3.59 2.07
N ARG A 131 -17.76 4.43 2.89
CA ARG A 131 -18.25 5.76 3.30
C ARG A 131 -17.28 6.89 3.01
N SER A 132 -16.24 6.64 2.21
CA SER A 132 -15.27 7.66 1.79
C SER A 132 -14.77 7.38 0.38
N PRO A 133 -14.27 8.40 -0.36
CA PRO A 133 -13.60 8.19 -1.65
C PRO A 133 -12.44 7.19 -1.55
N TYR A 134 -11.68 7.22 -0.46
CA TYR A 134 -10.64 6.23 -0.16
C TYR A 134 -11.21 4.80 -0.13
N ALA A 135 -12.27 4.58 0.65
CA ALA A 135 -12.87 3.26 0.77
C ALA A 135 -13.46 2.75 -0.54
N VAL A 136 -14.07 3.63 -1.36
CA VAL A 136 -14.59 3.29 -2.70
C VAL A 136 -13.44 2.90 -3.63
N ALA A 137 -12.34 3.64 -3.63
CA ALA A 137 -11.15 3.31 -4.44
C ALA A 137 -10.53 1.97 -4.02
N LYS A 138 -10.45 1.70 -2.72
CA LYS A 138 -9.99 0.40 -2.20
C LYS A 138 -10.96 -0.74 -2.48
N LEU A 139 -12.27 -0.47 -2.56
CA LEU A 139 -13.27 -1.46 -2.96
C LEU A 139 -13.11 -1.85 -4.43
N TYR A 140 -12.86 -0.89 -5.31
CA TYR A 140 -12.51 -1.18 -6.71
C TYR A 140 -11.28 -2.10 -6.77
N ALA A 141 -10.20 -1.72 -6.08
CA ALA A 141 -8.97 -2.53 -6.02
C ALA A 141 -9.25 -3.96 -5.51
N TYR A 142 -10.04 -4.10 -4.45
CA TYR A 142 -10.44 -5.40 -3.89
C TYR A 142 -11.07 -6.30 -4.96
N TRP A 143 -12.07 -5.79 -5.70
CA TRP A 143 -12.75 -6.57 -6.72
C TRP A 143 -11.90 -6.84 -7.95
N MET A 144 -10.96 -5.94 -8.30
CA MET A 144 -9.98 -6.21 -9.35
C MET A 144 -9.05 -7.36 -8.98
N ILE A 145 -8.62 -7.48 -7.72
CA ILE A 145 -7.84 -8.63 -7.24
C ILE A 145 -8.64 -9.93 -7.37
N VAL A 146 -9.91 -9.94 -6.97
CA VAL A 146 -10.77 -11.12 -7.11
C VAL A 146 -10.93 -11.49 -8.58
N ASN A 147 -11.26 -10.49 -9.42
CA ASN A 147 -11.48 -10.70 -10.85
C ASN A 147 -10.22 -11.25 -11.56
N TYR A 148 -9.04 -10.67 -11.31
CA TYR A 148 -7.81 -11.13 -11.96
C TYR A 148 -7.37 -12.52 -11.50
N ARG A 149 -7.61 -12.86 -10.23
CA ARG A 149 -7.40 -14.21 -9.73
C ARG A 149 -8.28 -15.23 -10.46
N GLU A 150 -9.55 -14.91 -10.65
CA GLU A 150 -10.53 -15.82 -11.26
C GLU A 150 -10.43 -15.88 -12.78
N ALA A 151 -10.19 -14.73 -13.43
CA ALA A 151 -10.17 -14.64 -14.89
C ALA A 151 -8.82 -15.01 -15.51
N TYR A 152 -7.70 -14.79 -14.82
CA TYR A 152 -6.35 -14.95 -15.37
C TYR A 152 -5.47 -15.92 -14.59
N ASP A 153 -6.01 -16.58 -13.55
CA ASP A 153 -5.29 -17.54 -12.70
C ASP A 153 -4.02 -16.94 -12.06
N ILE A 154 -4.07 -15.64 -11.71
CA ILE A 154 -2.99 -14.95 -11.00
C ILE A 154 -3.15 -15.22 -9.50
N PHE A 155 -2.08 -15.66 -8.83
CA PHE A 155 -2.09 -15.75 -7.36
C PHE A 155 -2.14 -14.37 -6.74
N ALA A 156 -3.34 -13.88 -6.47
CA ALA A 156 -3.55 -12.57 -5.88
C ALA A 156 -4.50 -12.64 -4.68
N CYS A 157 -4.16 -11.96 -3.58
CA CYS A 157 -5.00 -11.93 -2.39
C CYS A 157 -5.14 -10.53 -1.81
N ASN A 158 -6.27 -10.30 -1.12
CA ASN A 158 -6.54 -9.09 -0.36
C ASN A 158 -6.32 -9.34 1.14
N GLY A 159 -5.52 -8.51 1.78
CA GLY A 159 -5.46 -8.44 3.24
C GLY A 159 -6.39 -7.34 3.74
N ILE A 160 -7.50 -7.67 4.39
CA ILE A 160 -8.41 -6.68 4.98
C ILE A 160 -7.79 -6.19 6.29
N LEU A 161 -7.03 -5.11 6.20
CA LEU A 161 -6.31 -4.56 7.34
C LEU A 161 -7.23 -3.72 8.22
N PHE A 162 -7.33 -4.10 9.48
CA PHE A 162 -7.93 -3.28 10.53
C PHE A 162 -6.89 -2.31 11.10
N ASN A 163 -7.26 -1.53 12.11
CA ASN A 163 -6.36 -0.58 12.73
C ASN A 163 -5.10 -1.28 13.26
N HIS A 164 -3.95 -0.79 12.86
CA HIS A 164 -2.65 -1.30 13.29
C HIS A 164 -1.71 -0.13 13.50
N GLU A 165 -0.88 -0.24 14.52
CA GLU A 165 -0.03 0.85 14.98
C GLU A 165 1.42 0.39 15.14
N SER A 166 2.34 1.34 15.04
CA SER A 166 3.76 1.13 15.32
C SER A 166 4.43 2.45 15.72
N PRO A 167 5.66 2.41 16.27
CA PRO A 167 6.45 3.62 16.50
C PRO A 167 6.68 4.46 15.24
N ARG A 168 6.58 3.86 14.05
CA ARG A 168 6.74 4.52 12.74
C ARG A 168 5.46 5.11 12.17
N ARG A 169 4.33 5.00 12.88
CA ARG A 169 3.04 5.59 12.44
C ARG A 169 3.17 7.08 12.15
N GLY A 170 2.53 7.56 11.11
CA GLY A 170 2.53 8.98 10.74
C GLY A 170 1.98 9.89 11.85
N LYS A 171 2.59 11.04 12.06
CA LYS A 171 2.27 11.99 13.14
C LYS A 171 0.85 12.57 13.07
N THR A 172 0.22 12.54 11.91
CA THR A 172 -1.15 13.03 11.66
C THR A 172 -2.24 12.04 12.03
N PHE A 173 -1.91 10.77 12.25
CA PHE A 173 -2.86 9.75 12.66
C PHE A 173 -3.18 9.84 14.16
N VAL A 174 -4.43 9.52 14.52
CA VAL A 174 -5.01 9.79 15.84
C VAL A 174 -4.19 9.21 17.00
N THR A 175 -3.81 7.94 16.92
CA THR A 175 -3.05 7.26 17.98
C THR A 175 -1.69 7.92 18.20
N LYS A 176 -0.97 8.24 17.11
CA LYS A 176 0.34 8.92 17.21
C LYS A 176 0.20 10.36 17.71
N LYS A 177 -0.89 11.06 17.35
CA LYS A 177 -1.19 12.39 17.91
C LYS A 177 -1.38 12.30 19.43
N ILE A 178 -2.26 11.41 19.90
CA ILE A 178 -2.55 11.23 21.32
C ILE A 178 -1.28 10.89 22.10
N THR A 179 -0.56 9.86 21.69
CA THR A 179 0.65 9.40 22.42
C THR A 179 1.75 10.47 22.44
N ARG A 180 1.91 11.23 21.35
CA ARG A 180 2.88 12.31 21.28
C ARG A 180 2.51 13.45 22.21
N GLU A 181 1.25 13.90 22.19
CA GLU A 181 0.81 15.02 23.03
C GLU A 181 0.80 14.63 24.51
N ALA A 182 0.39 13.40 24.85
CA ALA A 182 0.50 12.89 26.21
C ALA A 182 1.97 12.91 26.71
N ALA A 183 2.91 12.44 25.89
CA ALA A 183 4.32 12.49 26.23
C ALA A 183 4.83 13.94 26.41
N ARG A 184 4.40 14.88 25.56
CA ARG A 184 4.76 16.30 25.69
C ARG A 184 4.27 16.91 27.00
N ILE A 185 3.02 16.62 27.37
CA ILE A 185 2.45 17.09 28.66
C ILE A 185 3.27 16.55 29.83
N VAL A 186 3.58 15.26 29.86
CA VAL A 186 4.37 14.65 30.94
C VAL A 186 5.78 15.24 31.02
N LEU A 187 6.37 15.61 29.89
CA LEU A 187 7.72 16.19 29.82
C LEU A 187 7.71 17.74 30.01
N GLY A 188 6.56 18.36 30.18
CA GLY A 188 6.45 19.82 30.30
C GLY A 188 6.80 20.58 29.01
N ILE A 189 6.67 19.91 27.84
CA ILE A 189 6.93 20.49 26.52
C ILE A 189 5.58 20.84 25.89
N SER A 190 4.98 21.92 26.32
CA SER A 190 3.69 22.41 25.77
C SER A 190 3.91 23.49 24.70
#